data_06444ce77d7378f21a05ac65d994d695
#
_entry.id   06444ce77d7378f21a05ac65d994d695
#
_cell.length_a   1.000
_cell.length_b   1.000
_cell.length_c   1.000
_cell.angle_alpha   90.00
_cell.angle_beta   90.00
_cell.angle_gamma   90.00
#
_symmetry.space_group_name_H-M   'P 1'
#
loop_
_entity.id
_entity.type
_entity.pdbx_description
1 polymer ?
#
loop_
_entity_poly.entity_id
_entity_poly.type
_entity_poly.pdbx_seq_one_letter_code
_entity_poly.pdbx_strand_id
1 'polypeptide(L)'
;MLQAPEARVLSELDYRPIAISRLKNKKNSLNWRARWDLNPRPTGFPHKPEALRVLSTCRAIRAAPRARYSFLSTRLVCILVGEVKTLLIICDGMADRTIPALAYKTPLEIAKKPNMDWLAKRGISGIMDTIAPGTAPGSDTAHLALLGYDPYETYTGRGPFEAAGAGIELRPGDIAFRVNYATVDKNMIVTDRRAGRIHDTEALAEAVQKIKLKGAEFIFKSTVGHRATLVLRGKGISHEVSDSDPHEEGKRPLKIEPLLQEPEQKLPSYPIIAGGVRKYVMRRRWAAKTAKLLNDFSQKAHEVLKKHPVNIERVKKGLPPANYLLIRGGGVVPHLVPFQERFGIKGCCVAAAALVKGVCKLAGMTVVDVPGATGSVNTDLNAKAKAVLEQAQSHDFILLHVKGADEAGHDGNIKAKIEIIERVDAIINQFIDSFDFIVVTADHSTPISVKNHTADPVPVVISGPGVRTDDVKTYSERAAARGGLGRIRGKDLIPIIIDLMGKSRKFGA
;
A
#
# COMPACT_ATOMS: atom_id res chain seq x y z
N MET A 1 -22.16 -30.75 43.70
CA MET A 1 -22.24 -32.12 43.17
C MET A 1 -22.85 -32.08 41.81
N LEU A 2 -22.03 -32.28 40.79
CA LEU A 2 -22.23 -33.09 39.59
C LEU A 2 -21.03 -32.81 38.65
N GLN A 3 -20.39 -33.93 38.31
CA GLN A 3 -19.07 -34.04 37.68
C GLN A 3 -19.11 -33.77 36.19
N ALA A 4 -17.97 -33.26 35.67
CA ALA A 4 -17.60 -33.24 34.25
C ALA A 4 -17.15 -34.64 33.78
N PRO A 5 -17.27 -34.98 32.51
CA PRO A 5 -16.51 -36.10 31.92
C PRO A 5 -15.35 -35.61 31.06
N GLU A 6 -14.32 -36.42 31.11
CA GLU A 6 -12.96 -36.36 30.63
C GLU A 6 -12.78 -36.21 29.13
N ALA A 7 -11.71 -35.54 28.79
CA ALA A 7 -11.08 -35.50 27.46
C ALA A 7 -10.36 -36.84 27.17
N ARG A 8 -10.60 -37.46 26.02
CA ARG A 8 -9.78 -38.53 25.45
C ARG A 8 -8.88 -37.98 24.33
N VAL A 9 -7.62 -38.17 24.56
CA VAL A 9 -6.48 -38.02 23.66
C VAL A 9 -6.62 -39.02 22.50
N LEU A 10 -6.40 -38.54 21.27
CA LEU A 10 -5.97 -39.36 20.13
C LEU A 10 -4.65 -38.80 19.61
N SER A 11 -3.60 -39.53 19.91
CA SER A 11 -2.26 -39.45 19.37
C SER A 11 -2.16 -40.33 18.12
N GLU A 12 -1.16 -40.00 17.30
CA GLU A 12 -0.53 -40.77 16.23
C GLU A 12 -1.16 -40.76 14.84
N LEU A 13 -0.53 -40.00 13.97
CA LEU A 13 -0.37 -40.34 12.56
C LEU A 13 1.09 -40.10 12.15
N ASP A 14 1.73 -41.25 11.90
CA ASP A 14 3.10 -41.43 11.40
C ASP A 14 3.37 -40.69 10.08
N TYR A 15 4.37 -39.80 10.03
CA TYR A 15 5.01 -39.37 8.81
C TYR A 15 6.34 -40.10 8.62
N ARG A 16 6.39 -41.06 7.70
CA ARG A 16 7.65 -41.65 7.21
C ARG A 16 8.25 -40.80 6.10
N PRO A 17 9.53 -40.44 6.15
CA PRO A 17 10.21 -39.76 5.07
C PRO A 17 10.60 -40.72 3.95
N ILE A 18 10.30 -40.34 2.71
CA ILE A 18 10.77 -41.04 1.51
C ILE A 18 12.22 -40.64 1.25
N ALA A 19 13.09 -41.68 1.27
CA ALA A 19 14.50 -41.54 0.95
C ALA A 19 14.71 -41.32 -0.55
N ILE A 20 15.38 -40.25 -0.93
CA ILE A 20 15.92 -40.05 -2.27
C ILE A 20 17.39 -40.53 -2.27
N SER A 21 17.62 -41.65 -2.95
CA SER A 21 18.94 -42.22 -3.17
C SER A 21 19.69 -41.46 -4.27
N ARG A 22 20.97 -41.32 -4.02
CA ARG A 22 22.03 -40.74 -4.84
C ARG A 22 22.04 -41.23 -6.31
N LEU A 23 22.26 -40.33 -7.24
CA LEU A 23 23.02 -40.62 -8.43
C LEU A 23 24.07 -39.50 -8.67
N LYS A 24 25.32 -39.94 -8.61
CA LYS A 24 26.53 -39.13 -8.93
C LYS A 24 26.86 -39.20 -10.41
N ASN A 25 27.35 -38.08 -10.91
CA ASN A 25 28.36 -37.91 -12.01
C ASN A 25 28.02 -38.33 -13.44
N LYS A 26 27.94 -37.33 -14.32
CA LYS A 26 28.94 -37.22 -15.41
C LYS A 26 28.81 -35.85 -16.11
N LYS A 27 29.93 -35.14 -16.15
CA LYS A 27 30.17 -34.00 -17.09
C LYS A 27 30.10 -34.54 -18.52
N ASN A 28 29.36 -33.87 -19.40
CA ASN A 28 29.74 -33.73 -20.81
C ASN A 28 29.02 -32.51 -21.40
N SER A 29 29.85 -31.65 -21.96
CA SER A 29 29.52 -30.52 -22.79
C SER A 29 28.89 -30.97 -24.11
N LEU A 30 27.74 -30.42 -24.46
CA LEU A 30 27.24 -30.51 -25.84
C LEU A 30 26.69 -29.16 -26.27
N ASN A 31 27.44 -28.57 -27.20
CA ASN A 31 27.05 -27.44 -28.04
C ASN A 31 25.80 -27.80 -28.87
N TRP A 32 24.73 -27.10 -28.77
CA TRP A 32 23.63 -27.12 -29.72
C TRP A 32 23.64 -25.87 -30.58
N ARG A 33 24.31 -25.99 -31.78
CA ARG A 33 23.99 -25.15 -32.93
C ARG A 33 22.81 -25.80 -33.64
N ALA A 34 21.64 -25.18 -33.62
CA ALA A 34 20.52 -25.59 -34.46
C ALA A 34 20.80 -25.15 -35.91
N ARG A 35 20.92 -26.12 -36.80
CA ARG A 35 20.81 -25.94 -38.26
C ARG A 35 19.33 -25.88 -38.63
N TRP A 36 18.96 -24.88 -39.40
CA TRP A 36 17.69 -24.81 -40.10
C TRP A 36 17.84 -25.53 -41.44
N ASP A 37 17.19 -26.65 -41.61
CA ASP A 37 17.00 -27.27 -42.93
C ASP A 37 15.68 -26.78 -43.52
N LEU A 38 15.83 -26.20 -44.71
CA LEU A 38 14.78 -25.78 -45.61
C LEU A 38 14.16 -27.00 -46.29
N ASN A 39 12.85 -27.20 -46.24
CA ASN A 39 12.12 -28.06 -47.16
C ASN A 39 10.79 -27.42 -47.61
N PRO A 40 10.29 -27.73 -48.81
CA PRO A 40 9.67 -26.75 -49.69
C PRO A 40 8.15 -26.62 -49.53
N ARG A 41 7.65 -25.43 -49.93
CA ARG A 41 6.25 -25.00 -49.92
C ARG A 41 5.35 -25.86 -50.82
N PRO A 42 4.08 -26.06 -50.40
CA PRO A 42 3.00 -26.20 -51.38
C PRO A 42 2.45 -24.82 -51.74
N THR A 43 2.30 -24.64 -53.02
CA THR A 43 1.67 -23.50 -53.69
C THR A 43 0.17 -23.41 -53.36
N GLY A 44 -0.30 -22.18 -53.09
CA GLY A 44 -1.76 -21.87 -53.16
C GLY A 44 -2.27 -21.02 -51.99
N PHE A 45 -1.96 -19.73 -52.00
CA PHE A 45 -2.77 -18.73 -51.27
C PHE A 45 -3.07 -17.52 -52.15
N PRO A 46 -4.31 -17.06 -52.21
CA PRO A 46 -4.66 -15.89 -52.99
C PRO A 46 -4.30 -14.58 -52.34
N HIS A 47 -4.14 -13.58 -53.15
CA HIS A 47 -3.67 -12.24 -52.92
C HIS A 47 -4.35 -11.46 -51.78
N LYS A 48 -3.54 -10.65 -51.10
CA LYS A 48 -3.97 -9.49 -50.30
C LYS A 48 -5.05 -8.66 -51.02
N PRO A 49 -6.13 -8.21 -50.34
CA PRO A 49 -6.03 -6.89 -49.69
C PRO A 49 -7.09 -6.64 -48.57
N GLU A 50 -6.92 -7.08 -47.37
CA GLU A 50 -7.84 -6.66 -46.30
C GLU A 50 -7.26 -5.59 -45.35
N ALA A 51 -5.94 -5.56 -45.14
CA ALA A 51 -5.34 -4.57 -44.26
C ALA A 51 -5.41 -3.11 -44.77
N LEU A 52 -5.50 -2.92 -46.11
CA LEU A 52 -5.63 -1.58 -46.70
C LEU A 52 -7.05 -1.03 -46.71
N ARG A 53 -8.08 -1.89 -46.65
CA ARG A 53 -9.48 -1.45 -46.55
C ARG A 53 -9.83 -0.90 -45.17
N VAL A 54 -9.25 -1.41 -44.10
CA VAL A 54 -9.49 -0.90 -42.74
C VAL A 54 -8.93 0.52 -42.54
N LEU A 55 -7.79 0.84 -43.16
CA LEU A 55 -7.22 2.19 -43.07
C LEU A 55 -7.98 3.24 -43.93
N SER A 56 -8.61 2.82 -45.01
CA SER A 56 -9.44 3.73 -45.83
C SER A 56 -10.80 4.05 -45.15
N THR A 57 -11.33 3.12 -44.38
CA THR A 57 -12.60 3.31 -43.64
C THR A 57 -12.38 4.30 -42.46
N CYS A 58 -11.22 4.29 -41.80
CA CYS A 58 -10.88 5.26 -40.77
C CYS A 58 -10.71 6.69 -41.27
N ARG A 59 -10.28 6.90 -42.54
CA ARG A 59 -10.24 8.24 -43.16
C ARG A 59 -11.63 8.76 -43.57
N ALA A 60 -12.53 7.90 -43.95
CA ALA A 60 -13.90 8.28 -44.35
C ALA A 60 -14.77 8.73 -43.15
N ILE A 61 -14.51 8.18 -41.95
CA ILE A 61 -15.25 8.54 -40.73
C ILE A 61 -14.88 9.96 -40.23
N ARG A 62 -13.74 10.52 -40.64
CA ARG A 62 -13.35 11.92 -40.29
C ARG A 62 -14.01 13.00 -41.18
N ALA A 63 -14.67 12.61 -42.28
CA ALA A 63 -15.20 13.54 -43.25
C ALA A 63 -16.75 13.60 -43.33
N ALA A 64 -17.48 12.85 -42.49
CA ALA A 64 -18.94 12.87 -42.48
C ALA A 64 -19.49 13.88 -41.45
N PRO A 65 -20.52 14.68 -41.82
CA PRO A 65 -21.14 15.61 -40.87
C PRO A 65 -21.95 14.82 -39.84
N ARG A 66 -21.85 15.27 -38.60
CA ARG A 66 -22.45 14.78 -37.34
C ARG A 66 -23.82 14.13 -37.50
N ALA A 67 -23.87 12.82 -37.77
CA ALA A 67 -25.05 12.01 -37.54
C ALA A 67 -24.84 11.26 -36.22
N ARG A 68 -25.86 11.24 -35.35
CA ARG A 68 -25.86 10.58 -34.03
C ARG A 68 -25.62 9.07 -34.19
N TYR A 69 -24.37 8.66 -34.21
CA TYR A 69 -24.00 7.26 -33.97
C TYR A 69 -23.94 7.04 -32.45
N SER A 70 -24.63 5.99 -32.02
CA SER A 70 -24.75 5.67 -30.61
C SER A 70 -23.35 5.50 -29.97
N PHE A 71 -23.17 6.07 -28.81
CA PHE A 71 -21.94 6.07 -27.98
C PHE A 71 -21.27 4.69 -27.79
N LEU A 72 -22.01 3.61 -28.03
CA LEU A 72 -21.57 2.21 -27.95
C LEU A 72 -20.58 1.80 -29.05
N SER A 73 -20.68 2.35 -30.26
CA SER A 73 -19.83 1.92 -31.38
C SER A 73 -18.42 2.50 -31.30
N THR A 74 -18.27 3.69 -30.76
CA THR A 74 -16.94 4.36 -30.62
C THR A 74 -16.10 3.73 -29.52
N ARG A 75 -16.73 3.30 -28.41
CA ARG A 75 -16.05 2.57 -27.33
C ARG A 75 -15.57 1.18 -27.76
N LEU A 76 -16.35 0.45 -28.56
CA LEU A 76 -15.95 -0.89 -29.05
C LEU A 76 -14.74 -0.81 -29.99
N VAL A 77 -14.59 0.27 -30.78
CA VAL A 77 -13.45 0.50 -31.67
C VAL A 77 -12.19 0.89 -30.88
N CYS A 78 -12.32 1.62 -29.77
CA CYS A 78 -11.17 1.94 -28.91
C CYS A 78 -10.61 0.70 -28.20
N ILE A 79 -11.44 -0.26 -27.79
CA ILE A 79 -10.99 -1.53 -27.20
C ILE A 79 -10.14 -2.34 -28.19
N LEU A 80 -10.41 -2.22 -29.49
CA LEU A 80 -9.63 -2.88 -30.56
C LEU A 80 -8.30 -2.18 -30.89
N VAL A 81 -8.04 -0.96 -30.39
CA VAL A 81 -6.84 -0.16 -30.75
C VAL A 81 -5.90 0.10 -29.55
N GLY A 82 -6.20 -0.38 -28.34
CA GLY A 82 -5.11 -0.59 -27.38
C GLY A 82 -4.85 0.44 -26.29
N GLU A 83 -5.75 1.35 -25.97
CA GLU A 83 -5.59 2.26 -24.82
C GLU A 83 -6.73 2.13 -23.80
N VAL A 84 -6.81 0.95 -23.17
CA VAL A 84 -7.77 0.73 -22.08
C VAL A 84 -7.30 1.42 -20.81
N LYS A 85 -8.15 2.27 -20.23
CA LYS A 85 -7.83 3.09 -19.04
C LYS A 85 -8.62 2.64 -17.83
N THR A 86 -7.94 2.48 -16.72
CA THR A 86 -8.54 2.06 -15.45
C THR A 86 -8.30 3.10 -14.36
N LEU A 87 -9.35 3.42 -13.62
CA LEU A 87 -9.30 4.21 -12.39
C LEU A 87 -9.64 3.33 -11.19
N LEU A 88 -8.70 3.21 -10.25
CA LEU A 88 -8.92 2.62 -8.93
C LEU A 88 -9.10 3.73 -7.91
N ILE A 89 -10.29 3.84 -7.32
CA ILE A 89 -10.62 4.79 -6.25
C ILE A 89 -10.55 4.05 -4.92
N ILE A 90 -9.64 4.47 -4.05
CA ILE A 90 -9.51 3.97 -2.69
C ILE A 90 -10.03 5.04 -1.73
N CYS A 91 -11.21 4.81 -1.16
CA CYS A 91 -11.72 5.59 -0.04
C CYS A 91 -11.23 4.94 1.26
N ASP A 92 -10.08 5.41 1.74
CA ASP A 92 -9.31 4.86 2.86
C ASP A 92 -10.18 4.77 4.13
N GLY A 93 -10.26 3.59 4.71
CA GLY A 93 -11.02 3.32 5.93
C GLY A 93 -12.55 3.41 5.77
N MET A 94 -13.08 3.40 4.54
CA MET A 94 -14.51 3.63 4.25
C MET A 94 -15.43 2.63 4.92
N ALA A 95 -15.07 1.35 4.90
CA ALA A 95 -15.91 0.28 5.42
C ALA A 95 -16.05 0.35 6.95
N ASP A 96 -17.20 -0.10 7.45
CA ASP A 96 -17.57 0.02 8.85
C ASP A 96 -18.39 -1.19 9.32
N ARG A 97 -18.52 -1.31 10.62
CA ARG A 97 -19.52 -2.17 11.28
C ARG A 97 -20.85 -1.44 11.41
N THR A 98 -21.90 -2.19 11.68
CA THR A 98 -23.23 -1.61 11.90
C THR A 98 -23.27 -0.79 13.19
N ILE A 99 -23.90 0.37 13.13
CA ILE A 99 -23.96 1.35 14.25
C ILE A 99 -25.39 1.42 14.76
N PRO A 100 -25.66 1.19 16.06
CA PRO A 100 -27.01 1.26 16.62
C PRO A 100 -27.70 2.61 16.35
N ALA A 101 -26.97 3.73 16.47
CA ALA A 101 -27.49 5.08 16.22
C ALA A 101 -27.90 5.30 14.74
N LEU A 102 -27.48 4.44 13.81
CA LEU A 102 -27.88 4.43 12.41
C LEU A 102 -28.90 3.32 12.10
N ALA A 103 -29.68 2.90 13.09
CA ALA A 103 -30.61 1.76 12.96
C ALA A 103 -29.92 0.49 12.44
N TYR A 104 -28.73 0.18 12.99
CA TYR A 104 -27.90 -0.97 12.61
C TYR A 104 -27.46 -0.98 11.13
N LYS A 105 -27.30 0.20 10.54
CA LYS A 105 -26.66 0.39 9.23
C LYS A 105 -25.23 0.87 9.39
N THR A 106 -24.45 0.74 8.32
CA THR A 106 -23.10 1.32 8.23
C THR A 106 -23.17 2.76 7.71
N PRO A 107 -22.13 3.59 7.90
CA PRO A 107 -22.04 4.90 7.27
C PRO A 107 -22.19 4.84 5.74
N LEU A 108 -21.62 3.81 5.10
CA LEU A 108 -21.72 3.58 3.66
C LEU A 108 -23.16 3.23 3.23
N GLU A 109 -23.93 2.50 4.05
CA GLU A 109 -25.34 2.23 3.78
C GLU A 109 -26.24 3.48 3.89
N ILE A 110 -25.84 4.45 4.72
CA ILE A 110 -26.59 5.71 4.93
C ILE A 110 -26.24 6.78 3.91
N ALA A 111 -24.97 6.84 3.48
CA ALA A 111 -24.46 7.85 2.55
C ALA A 111 -25.25 7.88 1.24
N LYS A 112 -25.54 9.11 0.76
CA LYS A 112 -26.13 9.34 -0.57
C LYS A 112 -25.02 9.19 -1.63
N LYS A 113 -25.04 8.07 -2.35
CA LYS A 113 -23.96 7.68 -3.26
C LYS A 113 -24.48 7.15 -4.59
N PRO A 114 -25.23 7.98 -5.35
CA PRO A 114 -25.88 7.55 -6.59
C PRO A 114 -24.89 7.06 -7.65
N ASN A 115 -23.67 7.59 -7.68
CA ASN A 115 -22.65 7.19 -8.66
C ASN A 115 -22.03 5.83 -8.31
N MET A 116 -21.72 5.57 -7.05
CA MET A 116 -21.26 4.24 -6.60
C MET A 116 -22.36 3.19 -6.81
N ASP A 117 -23.63 3.52 -6.54
CA ASP A 117 -24.77 2.65 -6.79
C ASP A 117 -24.97 2.41 -8.29
N TRP A 118 -24.70 3.42 -9.14
CA TRP A 118 -24.72 3.28 -10.60
C TRP A 118 -23.61 2.33 -11.08
N LEU A 119 -22.39 2.44 -10.51
CA LEU A 119 -21.30 1.50 -10.81
C LEU A 119 -21.66 0.07 -10.39
N ALA A 120 -22.27 -0.12 -9.22
CA ALA A 120 -22.72 -1.44 -8.75
C ALA A 120 -23.75 -2.07 -9.68
N LYS A 121 -24.73 -1.30 -10.16
CA LYS A 121 -25.76 -1.78 -11.11
C LYS A 121 -25.20 -2.22 -12.46
N ARG A 122 -24.04 -1.72 -12.87
CA ARG A 122 -23.44 -1.94 -14.20
C ARG A 122 -22.12 -2.72 -14.14
N GLY A 123 -21.73 -3.12 -12.96
CA GLY A 123 -20.48 -3.82 -12.67
C GLY A 123 -20.69 -5.16 -12.00
N ILE A 124 -19.63 -5.64 -11.43
CA ILE A 124 -19.58 -6.80 -10.55
C ILE A 124 -19.09 -6.37 -9.18
N SER A 125 -19.77 -6.80 -8.13
CA SER A 125 -19.44 -6.47 -6.76
C SER A 125 -18.93 -7.68 -5.97
N GLY A 126 -18.18 -7.44 -4.91
CA GLY A 126 -17.71 -8.47 -3.99
C GLY A 126 -17.18 -7.86 -2.70
N ILE A 127 -16.69 -8.72 -1.82
CA ILE A 127 -15.96 -8.32 -0.61
C ILE A 127 -14.50 -8.73 -0.72
N MET A 128 -13.63 -7.97 -0.08
CA MET A 128 -12.19 -8.18 -0.20
C MET A 128 -11.53 -8.19 1.18
N ASP A 129 -10.82 -9.27 1.49
CA ASP A 129 -9.83 -9.28 2.57
C ASP A 129 -8.55 -8.68 2.02
N THR A 130 -8.20 -7.48 2.43
CA THR A 130 -7.06 -6.78 1.85
C THR A 130 -5.76 -7.56 2.01
N ILE A 131 -5.55 -8.20 3.17
CA ILE A 131 -4.41 -9.11 3.40
C ILE A 131 -4.88 -10.56 3.39
N ALA A 132 -5.59 -10.98 4.45
CA ALA A 132 -6.15 -12.30 4.63
C ALA A 132 -7.31 -12.23 5.64
N PRO A 133 -8.23 -13.19 5.62
CA PRO A 133 -9.30 -13.29 6.63
C PRO A 133 -8.75 -13.22 8.05
N GLY A 134 -9.31 -12.32 8.87
CA GLY A 134 -8.89 -12.16 10.27
C GLY A 134 -7.60 -11.34 10.48
N THR A 135 -6.97 -10.83 9.41
CA THR A 135 -5.76 -10.00 9.51
C THR A 135 -6.11 -8.53 9.31
N ALA A 136 -6.00 -7.73 10.37
CA ALA A 136 -6.21 -6.29 10.30
C ALA A 136 -5.03 -5.62 9.55
N PRO A 137 -5.27 -4.93 8.43
CA PRO A 137 -4.20 -4.35 7.64
C PRO A 137 -3.76 -2.99 8.16
N GLY A 138 -2.46 -2.69 7.99
CA GLY A 138 -1.99 -1.30 7.95
C GLY A 138 -2.15 -0.74 6.55
N SER A 139 -2.23 0.59 6.40
CA SER A 139 -2.35 1.20 5.05
C SER A 139 -1.16 0.88 4.13
N ASP A 140 0.05 0.63 4.69
CA ASP A 140 1.25 0.20 3.95
C ASP A 140 1.08 -1.19 3.32
N THR A 141 0.73 -2.19 4.14
CA THR A 141 0.51 -3.56 3.69
C THR A 141 -0.73 -3.67 2.80
N ALA A 142 -1.79 -2.91 3.11
CA ALA A 142 -3.00 -2.85 2.30
C ALA A 142 -2.72 -2.35 0.88
N HIS A 143 -2.01 -1.22 0.74
CA HIS A 143 -1.70 -0.67 -0.58
C HIS A 143 -0.74 -1.55 -1.38
N LEU A 144 0.22 -2.26 -0.72
CA LEU A 144 1.00 -3.29 -1.41
C LEU A 144 0.09 -4.37 -2.00
N ALA A 145 -0.84 -4.90 -1.20
CA ALA A 145 -1.79 -5.90 -1.66
C ALA A 145 -2.66 -5.37 -2.81
N LEU A 146 -3.27 -4.19 -2.64
CA LEU A 146 -4.13 -3.56 -3.66
C LEU A 146 -3.40 -3.28 -4.98
N LEU A 147 -2.07 -3.13 -4.96
CA LEU A 147 -1.22 -3.04 -6.14
C LEU A 147 -0.74 -4.42 -6.66
N GLY A 148 -1.27 -5.52 -6.13
CA GLY A 148 -0.98 -6.88 -6.59
C GLY A 148 0.33 -7.47 -6.08
N TYR A 149 0.98 -6.85 -5.07
CA TYR A 149 2.14 -7.43 -4.39
C TYR A 149 1.69 -8.21 -3.15
N ASP A 150 2.32 -9.35 -2.89
CA ASP A 150 2.06 -10.11 -1.65
C ASP A 150 2.78 -9.44 -0.46
N PRO A 151 2.05 -8.88 0.53
CA PRO A 151 2.71 -8.22 1.66
C PRO A 151 3.56 -9.16 2.51
N TYR A 152 3.22 -10.45 2.58
CA TYR A 152 4.03 -11.43 3.31
C TYR A 152 5.40 -11.63 2.71
N GLU A 153 5.55 -11.41 1.39
CA GLU A 153 6.82 -11.55 0.68
C GLU A 153 7.56 -10.23 0.56
N THR A 154 6.84 -9.11 0.45
CA THR A 154 7.40 -7.83 0.03
C THR A 154 7.51 -6.79 1.12
N TYR A 155 6.79 -6.94 2.23
CA TYR A 155 6.82 -5.96 3.31
C TYR A 155 8.07 -6.10 4.18
N THR A 156 8.86 -5.04 4.24
CA THR A 156 10.14 -5.00 4.97
C THR A 156 10.13 -4.08 6.19
N GLY A 157 8.98 -3.46 6.47
CA GLY A 157 8.80 -2.43 7.51
C GLY A 157 8.25 -1.13 6.92
N ARG A 158 7.67 -0.30 7.76
CA ARG A 158 6.98 0.94 7.36
C ARG A 158 7.91 2.07 6.92
N GLY A 159 9.10 2.13 7.53
CA GLY A 159 10.04 3.24 7.34
C GLY A 159 10.38 3.56 5.90
N PRO A 160 10.73 2.60 5.04
CA PRO A 160 11.07 2.86 3.65
C PRO A 160 9.95 3.53 2.85
N PHE A 161 8.70 3.15 3.09
CA PHE A 161 7.55 3.75 2.41
C PHE A 161 7.31 5.20 2.88
N GLU A 162 7.43 5.47 4.18
CA GLU A 162 7.34 6.85 4.71
C GLU A 162 8.48 7.72 4.15
N ALA A 163 9.72 7.19 4.08
CA ALA A 163 10.88 7.90 3.55
C ALA A 163 10.75 8.20 2.05
N ALA A 164 10.35 7.22 1.24
CA ALA A 164 10.11 7.40 -0.19
C ALA A 164 9.00 8.43 -0.45
N GLY A 165 7.91 8.37 0.34
CA GLY A 165 6.80 9.31 0.27
C GLY A 165 7.16 10.73 0.72
N ALA A 166 8.15 10.88 1.61
CA ALA A 166 8.74 12.16 1.98
C ALA A 166 9.69 12.72 0.92
N GLY A 167 9.87 12.03 -0.20
CA GLY A 167 10.74 12.45 -1.29
C GLY A 167 12.22 12.15 -1.04
N ILE A 168 12.56 11.27 -0.08
CA ILE A 168 13.94 10.81 0.11
C ILE A 168 14.23 9.74 -0.93
N GLU A 169 15.34 9.89 -1.62
CA GLU A 169 15.87 8.89 -2.52
C GLU A 169 16.63 7.83 -1.72
N LEU A 170 16.01 6.65 -1.62
CA LEU A 170 16.56 5.51 -0.90
C LEU A 170 17.53 4.73 -1.80
N ARG A 171 18.62 4.25 -1.21
CA ARG A 171 19.64 3.41 -1.86
C ARG A 171 19.60 1.98 -1.32
N PRO A 172 20.03 0.98 -2.07
CA PRO A 172 20.21 -0.36 -1.55
C PRO A 172 21.08 -0.36 -0.29
N GLY A 173 20.59 -0.98 0.79
CA GLY A 173 21.25 -1.02 2.09
C GLY A 173 20.89 0.13 3.04
N ASP A 174 20.14 1.14 2.61
CA ASP A 174 19.55 2.13 3.53
C ASP A 174 18.53 1.46 4.44
N ILE A 175 18.50 1.91 5.69
CA ILE A 175 17.47 1.52 6.66
C ILE A 175 16.67 2.76 7.02
N ALA A 176 15.37 2.69 6.84
CA ALA A 176 14.50 3.81 7.15
C ALA A 176 13.57 3.49 8.31
N PHE A 177 13.24 4.52 9.08
CA PHE A 177 12.38 4.48 10.26
C PHE A 177 11.33 5.57 10.17
N ARG A 178 10.13 5.28 10.63
CA ARG A 178 9.15 6.30 10.98
C ARG A 178 9.52 6.91 12.33
N VAL A 179 9.36 8.22 12.43
CA VAL A 179 9.62 8.98 13.66
C VAL A 179 8.40 9.83 14.00
N ASN A 180 8.06 9.92 15.28
CA ASN A 180 7.13 10.93 15.78
C ASN A 180 7.87 11.91 16.69
N TYR A 181 7.61 13.20 16.52
CA TYR A 181 7.88 14.18 17.56
C TYR A 181 6.94 13.95 18.74
N ALA A 182 7.49 13.88 19.93
CA ALA A 182 6.77 13.63 21.16
C ALA A 182 7.19 14.61 22.26
N THR A 183 6.40 14.68 23.30
CA THR A 183 6.71 15.42 24.53
C THR A 183 7.11 14.44 25.62
N VAL A 184 8.28 14.67 26.22
CA VAL A 184 8.68 14.00 27.47
C VAL A 184 8.84 15.04 28.57
N ASP A 185 8.52 14.63 29.81
CA ASP A 185 8.73 15.44 31.01
C ASP A 185 10.19 15.36 31.51
N LYS A 186 10.48 16.01 32.66
CA LYS A 186 11.81 16.00 33.31
C LYS A 186 12.29 14.61 33.76
N ASN A 187 11.36 13.66 33.92
CA ASN A 187 11.64 12.28 34.31
C ASN A 187 11.73 11.35 33.09
N MET A 188 11.69 11.90 31.88
CA MET A 188 11.65 11.15 30.60
C MET A 188 10.39 10.31 30.47
N ILE A 189 9.25 10.76 31.01
CA ILE A 189 7.95 10.13 30.77
C ILE A 189 7.30 10.79 29.56
N VAL A 190 6.81 9.99 28.61
CA VAL A 190 6.05 10.46 27.45
C VAL A 190 4.70 10.98 27.92
N THR A 191 4.51 12.29 27.85
CA THR A 191 3.25 12.96 28.23
C THR A 191 2.35 13.23 27.02
N ASP A 192 2.92 13.26 25.82
CA ASP A 192 2.15 13.37 24.57
C ASP A 192 2.99 12.75 23.44
N ARG A 193 2.47 11.69 22.80
CA ARG A 193 3.12 10.96 21.71
C ARG A 193 3.09 11.71 20.36
N ARG A 194 2.46 12.87 20.30
CA ARG A 194 2.26 13.69 19.10
C ARG A 194 2.65 15.15 19.30
N ALA A 195 3.27 15.49 20.45
CA ALA A 195 3.69 16.86 20.82
C ALA A 195 2.60 17.90 20.56
N GLY A 196 1.37 17.67 21.06
CA GLY A 196 0.23 18.54 20.85
C GLY A 196 -0.21 18.63 19.39
N ARG A 197 0.03 17.59 18.59
CA ARG A 197 -0.22 17.58 17.13
C ARG A 197 0.50 18.74 16.42
N ILE A 198 1.74 19.05 16.82
CA ILE A 198 2.55 20.11 16.20
C ILE A 198 2.53 20.01 14.67
N HIS A 199 2.40 21.12 13.97
CA HIS A 199 2.38 21.18 12.51
C HIS A 199 3.71 21.64 11.91
N ASP A 200 4.30 22.70 12.44
CA ASP A 200 5.52 23.34 11.88
C ASP A 200 6.75 22.72 12.53
N THR A 201 7.33 21.74 11.84
CA THR A 201 8.47 20.95 12.36
C THR A 201 9.74 21.08 11.53
N GLU A 202 9.74 21.88 10.47
CA GLU A 202 10.87 22.04 9.55
C GLU A 202 12.14 22.55 10.27
N ALA A 203 12.01 23.60 11.07
CA ALA A 203 13.13 24.17 11.83
C ALA A 203 13.71 23.15 12.85
N LEU A 204 12.84 22.32 13.45
CA LEU A 204 13.26 21.24 14.33
C LEU A 204 14.03 20.16 13.57
N ALA A 205 13.55 19.80 12.36
CA ALA A 205 14.22 18.82 11.50
C ALA A 205 15.58 19.30 11.03
N GLU A 206 15.72 20.57 10.67
CA GLU A 206 17.00 21.19 10.30
C GLU A 206 18.00 21.15 11.45
N ALA A 207 17.53 21.40 12.67
CA ALA A 207 18.38 21.32 13.86
C ALA A 207 18.83 19.89 14.14
N VAL A 208 17.93 18.90 14.00
CA VAL A 208 18.24 17.48 14.15
C VAL A 208 19.19 17.01 13.05
N GLN A 209 19.04 17.45 11.81
CA GLN A 209 19.92 17.07 10.69
C GLN A 209 21.37 17.50 10.90
N LYS A 210 21.63 18.54 11.70
CA LYS A 210 22.99 19.00 12.03
C LYS A 210 23.73 18.14 13.06
N ILE A 211 23.07 17.17 13.67
CA ILE A 211 23.68 16.23 14.62
C ILE A 211 24.75 15.39 13.93
N LYS A 212 25.90 15.24 14.58
CA LYS A 212 26.95 14.33 14.08
C LYS A 212 26.81 12.96 14.74
N LEU A 213 26.59 11.94 13.91
CA LEU A 213 26.50 10.54 14.32
C LEU A 213 27.75 9.79 13.87
N LYS A 214 28.49 9.19 14.81
CA LYS A 214 29.70 8.41 14.46
C LYS A 214 29.28 7.00 14.01
N GLY A 215 29.67 6.57 12.80
CA GLY A 215 29.49 5.19 12.33
C GLY A 215 28.39 4.94 11.32
N ALA A 216 27.58 5.95 11.01
CA ALA A 216 26.66 5.98 9.89
C ALA A 216 26.34 7.43 9.50
N GLU A 217 26.01 7.64 8.24
CA GLU A 217 25.32 8.85 7.78
C GLU A 217 23.83 8.71 8.05
N PHE A 218 23.12 9.83 8.16
CA PHE A 218 21.69 9.81 8.27
C PHE A 218 21.03 10.97 7.52
N ILE A 219 19.79 10.76 7.13
CA ILE A 219 18.89 11.77 6.59
C ILE A 219 17.69 11.84 7.52
N PHE A 220 17.39 13.02 8.02
CA PHE A 220 16.21 13.27 8.86
C PHE A 220 15.32 14.31 8.19
N LYS A 221 14.04 14.00 7.98
CA LYS A 221 13.12 14.90 7.30
C LYS A 221 11.76 14.90 8.00
N SER A 222 11.24 16.09 8.30
CA SER A 222 9.84 16.26 8.70
C SER A 222 8.90 15.87 7.56
N THR A 223 7.72 15.39 7.94
CA THR A 223 6.64 15.08 7.00
C THR A 223 5.39 15.84 7.42
N VAL A 224 4.24 15.20 7.56
CA VAL A 224 3.00 15.90 7.91
C VAL A 224 2.84 15.95 9.44
N GLY A 225 2.69 17.17 9.97
CA GLY A 225 2.44 17.41 11.39
C GLY A 225 3.59 16.91 12.27
N HIS A 226 3.26 16.18 13.32
CA HIS A 226 4.21 15.62 14.29
C HIS A 226 5.08 14.45 13.75
N ARG A 227 5.03 14.16 12.45
CA ARG A 227 5.72 13.00 11.86
C ARG A 227 7.02 13.42 11.18
N ALA A 228 7.99 12.50 11.23
CA ALA A 228 9.24 12.60 10.50
C ALA A 228 9.67 11.21 10.03
N THR A 229 10.71 11.18 9.21
CA THR A 229 11.40 9.96 8.80
C THR A 229 12.89 10.09 9.04
N LEU A 230 13.51 9.00 9.43
CA LEU A 230 14.96 8.87 9.65
C LEU A 230 15.47 7.77 8.73
N VAL A 231 16.47 8.08 7.91
CA VAL A 231 17.17 7.09 7.09
C VAL A 231 18.61 6.97 7.60
N LEU A 232 19.04 5.78 7.92
CA LEU A 232 20.44 5.47 8.21
C LEU A 232 21.10 4.87 6.97
N ARG A 233 22.31 5.35 6.67
CA ARG A 233 23.12 4.91 5.54
C ARG A 233 24.52 4.53 6.03
N GLY A 234 24.95 3.30 5.76
CA GLY A 234 26.27 2.85 6.19
C GLY A 234 26.46 1.34 6.11
N LYS A 235 27.70 0.91 6.32
CA LYS A 235 28.04 -0.53 6.32
C LYS A 235 27.78 -1.16 7.69
N GLY A 236 27.30 -2.40 7.69
CA GLY A 236 27.12 -3.19 8.91
C GLY A 236 26.03 -2.64 9.83
N ILE A 237 24.90 -2.22 9.24
CA ILE A 237 23.67 -1.85 9.95
C ILE A 237 22.56 -2.85 9.58
N SER A 238 21.54 -2.97 10.44
CA SER A 238 20.37 -3.84 10.25
C SER A 238 19.11 -3.18 10.77
N HIS A 239 17.98 -3.41 10.10
CA HIS A 239 16.65 -2.95 10.54
C HIS A 239 16.05 -3.80 11.68
N GLU A 240 16.69 -4.90 12.05
CA GLU A 240 16.22 -5.85 13.05
C GLU A 240 16.45 -5.33 14.47
N VAL A 241 15.81 -4.20 14.77
CA VAL A 241 15.87 -3.51 16.06
C VAL A 241 14.47 -3.20 16.56
N SER A 242 14.30 -3.13 17.88
CA SER A 242 13.02 -2.78 18.50
C SER A 242 12.67 -1.30 18.29
N ASP A 243 11.42 -0.96 18.53
CA ASP A 243 10.94 0.42 18.53
C ASP A 243 11.32 1.14 19.85
N SER A 244 11.45 2.47 19.81
CA SER A 244 11.53 3.30 21.02
C SER A 244 10.17 3.83 21.49
N ASP A 245 9.13 3.75 20.64
CA ASP A 245 7.78 4.19 20.96
C ASP A 245 7.12 3.17 21.90
N PRO A 246 6.74 3.53 23.15
CA PRO A 246 6.04 2.62 24.07
C PRO A 246 4.58 2.36 23.66
N HIS A 247 4.08 3.01 22.60
CA HIS A 247 2.70 2.97 22.11
C HIS A 247 1.63 3.48 23.08
N GLU A 248 2.04 3.98 24.24
CA GLU A 248 1.16 4.59 25.25
C GLU A 248 1.84 5.78 25.95
N GLU A 249 1.04 6.66 26.52
CA GLU A 249 1.50 7.76 27.36
C GLU A 249 1.69 7.28 28.81
N GLY A 250 2.45 8.04 29.61
CA GLY A 250 2.75 7.68 30.98
C GLY A 250 3.96 6.74 31.15
N LYS A 251 4.56 6.29 30.06
CA LYS A 251 5.76 5.43 30.08
C LYS A 251 7.00 6.16 29.55
N ARG A 252 8.17 5.61 29.86
CA ARG A 252 9.44 6.09 29.28
C ARG A 252 9.56 5.60 27.82
N PRO A 253 10.22 6.36 26.93
CA PRO A 253 10.68 5.82 25.67
C PRO A 253 11.46 4.52 25.89
N LEU A 254 11.22 3.52 25.09
CA LEU A 254 11.90 2.23 25.21
C LEU A 254 13.33 2.37 24.69
N LYS A 255 14.27 1.67 25.32
CA LYS A 255 15.60 1.50 24.79
C LYS A 255 15.53 0.62 23.56
N ILE A 256 16.12 1.08 22.46
CA ILE A 256 16.17 0.28 21.22
C ILE A 256 17.21 -0.83 21.42
N GLU A 257 16.78 -2.07 21.13
CA GLU A 257 17.58 -3.28 21.29
C GLU A 257 17.52 -4.15 20.01
N PRO A 258 18.53 -5.01 19.77
CA PRO A 258 18.45 -5.98 18.68
C PRO A 258 17.30 -6.95 18.90
N LEU A 259 16.50 -7.22 17.86
CA LEU A 259 15.42 -8.20 17.90
C LEU A 259 15.92 -9.66 17.81
N LEU A 260 17.16 -9.86 17.34
CA LEU A 260 17.80 -11.17 17.25
C LEU A 260 18.36 -11.54 18.63
N GLN A 261 17.70 -12.50 19.29
CA GLN A 261 18.12 -13.04 20.59
C GLN A 261 19.37 -13.89 20.45
N GLU A 262 20.12 -14.12 21.57
CA GLU A 262 21.20 -15.12 21.54
C GLU A 262 20.60 -16.52 21.39
N PRO A 263 21.24 -17.40 20.60
CA PRO A 263 20.84 -18.79 20.62
C PRO A 263 21.13 -19.36 22.01
N GLU A 264 20.11 -19.92 22.65
CA GLU A 264 20.20 -20.49 24.02
C GLU A 264 21.17 -21.67 24.13
N GLN A 265 21.58 -22.25 23.01
CA GLN A 265 22.51 -23.39 22.96
C GLN A 265 23.73 -23.05 22.10
N LYS A 266 24.93 -23.49 22.56
CA LYS A 266 26.15 -23.53 21.74
C LYS A 266 25.87 -24.38 20.51
N LEU A 267 25.78 -23.73 19.34
CA LEU A 267 25.47 -24.40 18.08
C LEU A 267 26.57 -25.41 17.72
N PRO A 268 26.19 -26.63 17.28
CA PRO A 268 27.15 -27.67 16.93
C PRO A 268 28.06 -27.25 15.76
N SER A 269 29.32 -27.68 15.79
CA SER A 269 30.37 -27.31 14.85
C SER A 269 30.33 -28.03 13.49
N TYR A 270 29.16 -28.27 12.91
CA TYR A 270 29.03 -28.88 11.57
C TYR A 270 29.19 -27.82 10.45
N PRO A 271 29.96 -28.12 9.36
CA PRO A 271 30.31 -27.14 8.32
C PRO A 271 29.12 -26.49 7.59
N ILE A 272 27.99 -27.21 7.43
CA ILE A 272 26.78 -26.67 6.77
C ILE A 272 26.06 -25.68 7.70
N ILE A 273 26.15 -25.87 9.00
CA ILE A 273 25.58 -24.98 10.02
C ILE A 273 26.47 -23.75 10.22
N ALA A 274 27.79 -23.86 9.97
CA ALA A 274 28.76 -22.76 10.15
C ALA A 274 28.43 -21.53 9.28
N GLY A 275 27.95 -21.71 8.04
CA GLY A 275 27.54 -20.60 7.16
C GLY A 275 26.30 -19.87 7.69
N GLY A 276 25.31 -20.61 8.18
CA GLY A 276 24.10 -20.06 8.80
C GLY A 276 24.41 -19.34 10.11
N VAL A 277 25.22 -19.93 10.97
CA VAL A 277 25.68 -19.33 12.23
C VAL A 277 26.45 -18.04 11.99
N ARG A 278 27.39 -18.03 11.04
CA ARG A 278 28.18 -16.84 10.68
C ARG A 278 27.26 -15.70 10.21
N LYS A 279 26.27 -16.00 9.36
CA LYS A 279 25.27 -15.03 8.89
C LYS A 279 24.43 -14.49 10.05
N TYR A 280 23.99 -15.35 10.97
CA TYR A 280 23.23 -14.95 12.16
C TYR A 280 24.04 -14.03 13.08
N VAL A 281 25.27 -14.41 13.42
CA VAL A 281 26.17 -13.57 14.28
C VAL A 281 26.44 -12.22 13.63
N MET A 282 26.65 -12.18 12.32
CA MET A 282 26.81 -10.90 11.61
C MET A 282 25.56 -10.03 11.68
N ARG A 283 24.37 -10.59 11.40
CA ARG A 283 23.08 -9.86 11.48
C ARG A 283 22.89 -9.27 12.88
N ARG A 284 23.13 -10.07 13.93
CA ARG A 284 23.02 -9.62 15.32
C ARG A 284 24.00 -8.48 15.64
N ARG A 285 25.26 -8.57 15.19
CA ARG A 285 26.25 -7.48 15.36
C ARG A 285 25.79 -6.20 14.66
N TRP A 286 25.21 -6.31 13.47
CA TRP A 286 24.68 -5.17 12.75
C TRP A 286 23.46 -4.57 13.44
N ALA A 287 22.55 -5.40 13.93
CA ALA A 287 21.40 -4.95 14.73
C ALA A 287 21.87 -4.24 16.02
N ALA A 288 22.84 -4.80 16.75
CA ALA A 288 23.41 -4.17 17.94
C ALA A 288 24.08 -2.81 17.62
N LYS A 289 24.81 -2.72 16.50
CA LYS A 289 25.37 -1.44 16.03
C LYS A 289 24.25 -0.43 15.73
N THR A 290 23.21 -0.84 15.04
CA THR A 290 22.07 0.04 14.71
C THR A 290 21.34 0.50 15.97
N ALA A 291 21.06 -0.40 16.90
CA ALA A 291 20.42 -0.07 18.16
C ALA A 291 21.23 0.98 18.94
N LYS A 292 22.55 0.82 19.01
CA LYS A 292 23.46 1.81 19.62
C LYS A 292 23.38 3.17 18.91
N LEU A 293 23.46 3.16 17.57
CA LEU A 293 23.36 4.39 16.77
C LEU A 293 22.05 5.15 17.01
N LEU A 294 20.92 4.43 17.06
CA LEU A 294 19.61 5.01 17.26
C LEU A 294 19.42 5.55 18.68
N ASN A 295 19.92 4.85 19.71
CA ASN A 295 19.91 5.35 21.09
C ASN A 295 20.76 6.60 21.23
N ASP A 296 21.97 6.63 20.66
CA ASP A 296 22.86 7.80 20.65
C ASP A 296 22.20 8.97 19.88
N PHE A 297 21.55 8.68 18.77
CA PHE A 297 20.81 9.68 18.00
C PHE A 297 19.63 10.27 18.78
N SER A 298 18.79 9.43 19.41
CA SER A 298 17.65 9.88 20.21
C SER A 298 18.07 10.78 21.37
N GLN A 299 19.17 10.42 22.07
CA GLN A 299 19.71 11.23 23.16
C GLN A 299 20.20 12.60 22.66
N LYS A 300 20.98 12.63 21.58
CA LYS A 300 21.49 13.89 20.99
C LYS A 300 20.36 14.74 20.45
N ALA A 301 19.36 14.13 19.81
CA ALA A 301 18.18 14.84 19.32
C ALA A 301 17.41 15.48 20.47
N HIS A 302 17.21 14.76 21.59
CA HIS A 302 16.57 15.33 22.77
C HIS A 302 17.33 16.56 23.30
N GLU A 303 18.68 16.50 23.39
CA GLU A 303 19.51 17.63 23.85
C GLU A 303 19.41 18.87 22.92
N VAL A 304 19.25 18.65 21.62
CA VAL A 304 19.05 19.73 20.65
C VAL A 304 17.62 20.28 20.74
N LEU A 305 16.63 19.39 20.72
CA LEU A 305 15.22 19.78 20.67
C LEU A 305 14.76 20.49 21.92
N LYS A 306 15.18 20.07 23.13
CA LYS A 306 14.75 20.71 24.38
C LYS A 306 15.19 22.16 24.51
N LYS A 307 16.28 22.55 23.83
CA LYS A 307 16.84 23.92 23.84
C LYS A 307 16.44 24.73 22.61
N HIS A 308 15.68 24.12 21.68
CA HIS A 308 15.34 24.78 20.41
C HIS A 308 14.35 25.92 20.64
N PRO A 309 14.51 27.11 19.99
CA PRO A 309 13.64 28.27 20.19
C PRO A 309 12.15 27.96 19.99
N VAL A 310 11.80 27.15 18.99
CA VAL A 310 10.41 26.68 18.76
C VAL A 310 9.82 26.03 20.00
N ASN A 311 10.56 25.15 20.68
CA ASN A 311 10.08 24.46 21.87
C ASN A 311 10.02 25.38 23.10
N ILE A 312 10.97 26.30 23.24
CA ILE A 312 10.96 27.32 24.31
C ILE A 312 9.69 28.19 24.16
N GLU A 313 9.38 28.63 22.95
CA GLU A 313 8.20 29.42 22.65
C GLU A 313 6.89 28.65 22.88
N ARG A 314 6.85 27.37 22.50
CA ARG A 314 5.72 26.49 22.77
C ARG A 314 5.44 26.37 24.28
N VAL A 315 6.47 26.13 25.08
CA VAL A 315 6.35 26.05 26.55
C VAL A 315 5.83 27.37 27.13
N LYS A 316 6.33 28.54 26.67
CA LYS A 316 5.82 29.84 27.10
C LYS A 316 4.32 30.02 26.79
N LYS A 317 3.85 29.44 25.69
CA LYS A 317 2.43 29.44 25.28
C LYS A 317 1.59 28.34 25.94
N GLY A 318 2.13 27.56 26.86
CA GLY A 318 1.44 26.43 27.48
C GLY A 318 1.18 25.24 26.54
N LEU A 319 1.89 25.18 25.40
CA LEU A 319 1.77 24.08 24.43
C LEU A 319 2.81 22.99 24.71
N PRO A 320 2.49 21.71 24.48
CA PRO A 320 3.44 20.61 24.61
C PRO A 320 4.66 20.79 23.69
N PRO A 321 5.92 20.77 24.22
CA PRO A 321 7.11 20.87 23.38
C PRO A 321 7.37 19.58 22.60
N ALA A 322 7.88 19.69 21.38
CA ALA A 322 8.32 18.57 20.55
C ALA A 322 9.80 18.24 20.90
N ASN A 323 10.04 17.77 22.12
CA ASN A 323 11.37 17.66 22.70
C ASN A 323 11.99 16.26 22.64
N TYR A 324 11.28 15.27 22.09
CA TYR A 324 11.77 13.91 21.94
C TYR A 324 11.34 13.29 20.61
N LEU A 325 12.09 12.28 20.15
CA LEU A 325 11.83 11.54 18.92
C LEU A 325 11.53 10.07 19.25
N LEU A 326 10.32 9.63 18.97
CA LEU A 326 9.92 8.22 19.08
C LEU A 326 10.14 7.53 17.73
N ILE A 327 11.09 6.61 17.66
CA ILE A 327 11.54 5.89 16.47
C ILE A 327 10.88 4.52 16.42
N ARG A 328 10.33 4.16 15.24
CA ARG A 328 9.65 2.88 15.04
C ARG A 328 9.57 2.42 13.59
N GLY A 329 9.16 1.16 13.39
CA GLY A 329 8.84 0.60 12.08
C GLY A 329 10.04 0.57 11.15
N GLY A 330 11.20 0.15 11.64
CA GLY A 330 12.43 0.02 10.87
C GLY A 330 12.27 -0.95 9.71
N GLY A 331 12.84 -0.60 8.53
CA GLY A 331 12.81 -1.46 7.36
C GLY A 331 13.89 -1.09 6.34
N VAL A 332 14.11 -2.00 5.41
CA VAL A 332 14.97 -1.79 4.23
C VAL A 332 14.11 -1.53 3.01
N VAL A 333 14.71 -0.99 1.95
CA VAL A 333 14.00 -0.82 0.66
C VAL A 333 13.48 -2.18 0.20
N PRO A 334 12.17 -2.36 0.00
CA PRO A 334 11.62 -3.62 -0.48
C PRO A 334 12.04 -3.86 -1.94
N HIS A 335 12.27 -5.12 -2.27
CA HIS A 335 12.51 -5.51 -3.66
C HIS A 335 11.15 -5.73 -4.34
N LEU A 336 10.64 -4.68 -4.98
CA LEU A 336 9.42 -4.75 -5.78
C LEU A 336 9.79 -4.77 -7.26
N VAL A 337 9.22 -5.72 -8.01
CA VAL A 337 9.24 -5.63 -9.48
C VAL A 337 8.42 -4.39 -9.86
N PRO A 338 8.93 -3.46 -10.66
CA PRO A 338 8.21 -2.26 -11.04
C PRO A 338 6.81 -2.58 -11.61
N PHE A 339 5.81 -1.79 -11.26
CA PHE A 339 4.40 -2.02 -11.63
C PHE A 339 4.22 -2.20 -13.14
N GLN A 340 4.87 -1.33 -13.93
CA GLN A 340 4.83 -1.42 -15.38
C GLN A 340 5.49 -2.69 -15.94
N GLU A 341 6.60 -3.12 -15.34
CA GLU A 341 7.29 -4.35 -15.73
C GLU A 341 6.44 -5.59 -15.39
N ARG A 342 5.83 -5.58 -14.19
CA ARG A 342 5.03 -6.70 -13.69
C ARG A 342 3.72 -6.89 -14.45
N PHE A 343 3.01 -5.80 -14.77
CA PHE A 343 1.64 -5.84 -15.29
C PHE A 343 1.50 -5.31 -16.73
N GLY A 344 2.56 -4.77 -17.32
CA GLY A 344 2.53 -4.25 -18.68
C GLY A 344 1.72 -2.98 -18.86
N ILE A 345 1.40 -2.25 -17.78
CA ILE A 345 0.62 -1.01 -17.77
C ILE A 345 1.32 0.09 -17.01
N LYS A 346 1.20 1.33 -17.49
CA LYS A 346 1.80 2.50 -16.90
C LYS A 346 0.90 3.06 -15.79
N GLY A 347 1.40 3.03 -14.56
CA GLY A 347 0.63 3.42 -13.37
C GLY A 347 0.95 4.82 -12.86
N CYS A 348 -0.08 5.51 -12.37
CA CYS A 348 0.02 6.81 -11.70
C CYS A 348 -0.74 6.79 -10.36
N CYS A 349 -0.29 7.57 -9.39
CA CYS A 349 -0.90 7.72 -8.07
C CYS A 349 -1.21 9.19 -7.78
N VAL A 350 -2.47 9.47 -7.47
CA VAL A 350 -2.96 10.77 -6.98
C VAL A 350 -3.36 10.61 -5.53
N ALA A 351 -2.47 10.97 -4.61
CA ALA A 351 -2.63 10.82 -3.17
C ALA A 351 -2.02 12.00 -2.40
N ALA A 352 -2.55 12.29 -1.20
CA ALA A 352 -1.94 13.25 -0.28
C ALA A 352 -1.11 12.56 0.81
N ALA A 353 -1.48 11.32 1.19
CA ALA A 353 -0.79 10.58 2.24
C ALA A 353 0.61 10.15 1.79
N ALA A 354 1.65 10.59 2.52
CA ALA A 354 3.04 10.27 2.20
C ALA A 354 3.30 8.76 2.12
N LEU A 355 2.67 7.98 3.01
CA LEU A 355 2.80 6.52 3.01
C LEU A 355 2.34 5.90 1.68
N VAL A 356 1.17 6.30 1.18
CA VAL A 356 0.61 5.80 -0.09
C VAL A 356 1.47 6.22 -1.27
N LYS A 357 1.91 7.49 -1.30
CA LYS A 357 2.88 7.99 -2.28
C LYS A 357 4.15 7.14 -2.29
N GLY A 358 4.66 6.80 -1.10
CA GLY A 358 5.87 5.99 -0.94
C GLY A 358 5.71 4.57 -1.46
N VAL A 359 4.57 3.90 -1.17
CA VAL A 359 4.28 2.56 -1.72
C VAL A 359 4.26 2.62 -3.25
N CYS A 360 3.51 3.56 -3.83
CA CYS A 360 3.41 3.72 -5.29
C CYS A 360 4.76 4.07 -5.93
N LYS A 361 5.55 4.97 -5.30
CA LYS A 361 6.89 5.34 -5.79
C LYS A 361 7.85 4.15 -5.79
N LEU A 362 7.88 3.35 -4.71
CA LEU A 362 8.71 2.15 -4.63
C LEU A 362 8.24 1.03 -5.58
N ALA A 363 6.96 1.02 -5.93
CA ALA A 363 6.40 0.18 -7.00
C ALA A 363 6.70 0.73 -8.41
N GLY A 364 7.45 1.83 -8.57
CA GLY A 364 7.81 2.40 -9.86
C GLY A 364 6.67 3.14 -10.58
N MET A 365 5.62 3.55 -9.86
CA MET A 365 4.53 4.36 -10.40
C MET A 365 4.86 5.85 -10.36
N THR A 366 4.30 6.62 -11.30
CA THR A 366 4.31 8.08 -11.23
C THR A 366 3.50 8.55 -10.03
N VAL A 367 4.03 9.49 -9.25
CA VAL A 367 3.33 10.08 -8.10
C VAL A 367 3.13 11.57 -8.34
N VAL A 368 1.89 12.03 -8.24
CA VAL A 368 1.51 13.43 -8.50
C VAL A 368 1.23 14.15 -7.18
N ASP A 369 1.88 15.30 -7.00
CA ASP A 369 1.58 16.23 -5.92
C ASP A 369 0.46 17.17 -6.36
N VAL A 370 -0.62 17.21 -5.59
CA VAL A 370 -1.81 18.02 -5.89
C VAL A 370 -1.92 19.13 -4.85
N PRO A 371 -1.80 20.42 -5.25
CA PRO A 371 -2.05 21.53 -4.36
C PRO A 371 -3.46 21.47 -3.75
N GLY A 372 -3.60 21.76 -2.46
CA GLY A 372 -4.88 21.65 -1.74
C GLY A 372 -5.31 20.23 -1.34
N ALA A 373 -4.66 19.20 -1.85
CA ALA A 373 -4.92 17.85 -1.41
C ALA A 373 -4.30 17.60 -0.02
N THR A 374 -5.12 17.18 0.91
CA THR A 374 -4.72 16.83 2.29
C THR A 374 -5.07 15.38 2.61
N GLY A 375 -4.53 14.87 3.72
CA GLY A 375 -4.91 13.57 4.29
C GLY A 375 -6.08 13.67 5.27
N SER A 376 -6.92 14.69 5.18
CA SER A 376 -8.04 14.95 6.10
C SER A 376 -9.39 14.95 5.39
N VAL A 377 -10.46 15.02 6.20
CA VAL A 377 -11.85 15.12 5.70
C VAL A 377 -12.07 16.38 4.81
N ASN A 378 -11.29 17.43 5.01
CA ASN A 378 -11.40 18.70 4.27
C ASN A 378 -10.54 18.75 2.98
N THR A 379 -10.04 17.61 2.51
CA THR A 379 -9.23 17.55 1.29
C THR A 379 -9.97 18.12 0.08
N ASP A 380 -9.23 18.82 -0.82
CA ASP A 380 -9.78 19.27 -2.10
C ASP A 380 -9.91 18.08 -3.07
N LEU A 381 -11.14 17.56 -3.17
CA LEU A 381 -11.47 16.46 -4.08
C LEU A 381 -11.54 16.89 -5.54
N ASN A 382 -11.89 18.15 -5.82
CA ASN A 382 -11.95 18.65 -7.20
C ASN A 382 -10.54 18.81 -7.77
N ALA A 383 -9.58 19.32 -6.99
CA ALA A 383 -8.18 19.36 -7.40
C ALA A 383 -7.63 17.95 -7.67
N LYS A 384 -7.97 16.96 -6.84
CA LYS A 384 -7.60 15.55 -7.09
C LYS A 384 -8.25 15.00 -8.35
N ALA A 385 -9.55 15.27 -8.58
CA ALA A 385 -10.25 14.83 -9.78
C ALA A 385 -9.64 15.41 -11.05
N LYS A 386 -9.31 16.69 -11.04
CA LYS A 386 -8.61 17.35 -12.14
C LYS A 386 -7.26 16.66 -12.43
N ALA A 387 -6.45 16.42 -11.41
CA ALA A 387 -5.18 15.73 -11.56
C ALA A 387 -5.35 14.30 -12.14
N VAL A 388 -6.38 13.56 -11.73
CA VAL A 388 -6.72 12.24 -12.29
C VAL A 388 -6.99 12.34 -13.79
N LEU A 389 -7.82 13.30 -14.22
CA LEU A 389 -8.16 13.50 -15.64
C LEU A 389 -6.95 13.93 -16.48
N GLU A 390 -6.08 14.78 -15.94
CA GLU A 390 -4.83 15.16 -16.59
C GLU A 390 -3.90 13.95 -16.77
N GLN A 391 -3.75 13.12 -15.75
CA GLN A 391 -2.89 11.94 -15.81
C GLN A 391 -3.45 10.81 -16.69
N ALA A 392 -4.76 10.75 -16.90
CA ALA A 392 -5.40 9.81 -17.81
C ALA A 392 -4.95 9.95 -19.28
N GLN A 393 -4.33 11.08 -19.64
CA GLN A 393 -3.81 11.31 -20.99
C GLN A 393 -2.52 10.51 -21.28
N SER A 394 -1.79 10.08 -20.24
CA SER A 394 -0.45 9.49 -20.37
C SER A 394 -0.24 8.20 -19.57
N HIS A 395 -1.27 7.74 -18.85
CA HIS A 395 -1.21 6.54 -18.02
C HIS A 395 -2.39 5.62 -18.27
N ASP A 396 -2.16 4.31 -18.20
CA ASP A 396 -3.19 3.27 -18.38
C ASP A 396 -3.98 3.00 -17.10
N PHE A 397 -3.34 3.21 -15.94
CA PHE A 397 -3.90 2.92 -14.62
C PHE A 397 -3.65 4.09 -13.67
N ILE A 398 -4.71 4.57 -13.04
CA ILE A 398 -4.60 5.63 -12.03
C ILE A 398 -5.19 5.15 -10.72
N LEU A 399 -4.43 5.31 -9.65
CA LEU A 399 -4.87 5.13 -8.28
C LEU A 399 -5.21 6.50 -7.69
N LEU A 400 -6.48 6.73 -7.37
CA LEU A 400 -6.96 7.88 -6.62
C LEU A 400 -7.19 7.47 -5.16
N HIS A 401 -6.48 8.10 -4.24
CA HIS A 401 -6.58 7.83 -2.81
C HIS A 401 -7.19 9.01 -2.04
N VAL A 402 -8.19 8.72 -1.19
CA VAL A 402 -8.88 9.71 -0.33
C VAL A 402 -8.92 9.20 1.11
N LYS A 403 -8.21 9.88 2.02
CA LYS A 403 -8.01 9.40 3.41
C LYS A 403 -9.09 9.83 4.42
N GLY A 404 -9.96 10.76 4.07
CA GLY A 404 -10.84 11.41 5.05
C GLY A 404 -11.77 10.46 5.82
N ALA A 405 -12.19 9.33 5.25
CA ALA A 405 -13.07 8.39 5.93
C ALA A 405 -12.35 7.62 7.05
N ASP A 406 -11.05 7.33 6.88
CA ASP A 406 -10.20 6.74 7.91
C ASP A 406 -10.00 7.71 9.10
N GLU A 407 -9.70 8.98 8.82
CA GLU A 407 -9.59 10.01 9.86
C GLU A 407 -10.88 10.11 10.67
N ALA A 408 -12.04 10.21 10.00
CA ALA A 408 -13.34 10.24 10.65
C ALA A 408 -13.62 8.98 11.48
N GLY A 409 -13.20 7.80 10.98
CA GLY A 409 -13.29 6.53 11.70
C GLY A 409 -12.49 6.53 12.99
N HIS A 410 -11.24 6.96 12.95
CA HIS A 410 -10.34 7.08 14.11
C HIS A 410 -10.86 8.09 15.15
N ASP A 411 -11.48 9.18 14.71
CA ASP A 411 -12.07 10.19 15.59
C ASP A 411 -13.43 9.75 16.14
N GLY A 412 -14.05 8.72 15.59
CA GLY A 412 -15.39 8.27 15.97
C GLY A 412 -16.49 9.19 15.44
N ASN A 413 -16.24 9.94 14.37
CA ASN A 413 -17.13 10.95 13.82
C ASN A 413 -17.97 10.38 12.66
N ILE A 414 -19.18 9.90 13.02
CA ILE A 414 -20.14 9.31 12.05
C ILE A 414 -20.49 10.29 10.94
N LYS A 415 -20.79 11.54 11.29
CA LYS A 415 -21.24 12.57 10.33
C LYS A 415 -20.16 12.87 9.30
N ALA A 416 -18.94 13.12 9.75
CA ALA A 416 -17.81 13.39 8.85
C ALA A 416 -17.50 12.18 7.94
N LYS A 417 -17.67 10.95 8.44
CA LYS A 417 -17.46 9.75 7.63
C LYS A 417 -18.51 9.62 6.51
N ILE A 418 -19.76 9.87 6.80
CA ILE A 418 -20.84 9.91 5.79
C ILE A 418 -20.57 11.02 4.77
N GLU A 419 -20.30 12.23 5.22
CA GLU A 419 -20.07 13.40 4.36
C GLU A 419 -18.90 13.18 3.38
N ILE A 420 -17.77 12.61 3.83
CA ILE A 420 -16.63 12.37 2.92
C ILE A 420 -16.94 11.26 1.91
N ILE A 421 -17.70 10.23 2.28
CA ILE A 421 -18.16 9.18 1.34
C ILE A 421 -19.04 9.82 0.25
N GLU A 422 -20.00 10.67 0.62
CA GLU A 422 -20.87 11.39 -0.33
C GLU A 422 -20.07 12.31 -1.26
N ARG A 423 -19.05 13.00 -0.73
CA ARG A 423 -18.16 13.85 -1.53
C ARG A 423 -17.29 13.04 -2.49
N VAL A 424 -16.81 11.85 -2.09
CA VAL A 424 -16.10 10.93 -3.00
C VAL A 424 -17.04 10.44 -4.08
N ASP A 425 -18.28 10.09 -3.75
CA ASP A 425 -19.30 9.71 -4.73
C ASP A 425 -19.50 10.80 -5.78
N ALA A 426 -19.64 12.05 -5.35
CA ALA A 426 -19.95 13.17 -6.23
C ALA A 426 -18.87 13.38 -7.33
N ILE A 427 -17.59 13.14 -7.05
CA ILE A 427 -16.53 13.28 -8.06
C ILE A 427 -16.47 12.13 -9.05
N ILE A 428 -17.06 10.98 -8.76
CA ILE A 428 -17.05 9.80 -9.66
C ILE A 428 -17.70 10.13 -11.02
N ASN A 429 -18.73 10.97 -11.03
CA ASN A 429 -19.39 11.38 -12.26
C ASN A 429 -18.43 12.05 -13.28
N GLN A 430 -17.37 12.70 -12.81
CA GLN A 430 -16.38 13.34 -13.69
C GLN A 430 -15.53 12.33 -14.47
N PHE A 431 -15.50 11.06 -14.03
CA PHE A 431 -14.61 10.02 -14.57
C PHE A 431 -15.30 9.06 -15.55
N ILE A 432 -16.63 9.01 -15.55
CA ILE A 432 -17.43 7.98 -16.27
C ILE A 432 -17.08 7.94 -17.76
N ASP A 433 -16.86 9.08 -18.39
CA ASP A 433 -16.54 9.16 -19.82
C ASP A 433 -15.05 9.10 -20.15
N SER A 434 -14.19 9.15 -19.13
CA SER A 434 -12.71 9.22 -19.28
C SER A 434 -12.01 7.90 -19.03
N PHE A 435 -12.67 6.93 -18.38
CA PHE A 435 -12.12 5.64 -18.04
C PHE A 435 -13.01 4.51 -18.53
N ASP A 436 -12.39 3.44 -19.05
CA ASP A 436 -13.11 2.23 -19.45
C ASP A 436 -13.52 1.42 -18.23
N PHE A 437 -12.61 1.30 -17.24
CA PHE A 437 -12.88 0.63 -15.98
C PHE A 437 -12.79 1.60 -14.81
N ILE A 438 -13.80 1.59 -13.95
CA ILE A 438 -13.80 2.29 -12.67
C ILE A 438 -13.99 1.25 -11.58
N VAL A 439 -13.04 1.24 -10.64
CA VAL A 439 -13.02 0.37 -9.47
C VAL A 439 -13.13 1.23 -8.22
N VAL A 440 -14.05 0.90 -7.32
CA VAL A 440 -14.18 1.57 -6.01
C VAL A 440 -14.02 0.55 -4.90
N THR A 441 -13.16 0.84 -3.94
CA THR A 441 -12.92 0.01 -2.76
C THR A 441 -12.36 0.83 -1.60
N ALA A 442 -12.01 0.16 -0.51
CA ALA A 442 -11.21 0.68 0.60
C ALA A 442 -9.95 -0.19 0.79
N ASP A 443 -9.00 0.33 1.52
CA ASP A 443 -7.79 -0.41 1.91
C ASP A 443 -8.00 -1.22 3.20
N HIS A 444 -8.87 -0.76 4.09
CA HIS A 444 -9.30 -1.44 5.31
C HIS A 444 -10.63 -0.88 5.83
N SER A 445 -11.19 -1.57 6.81
CA SER A 445 -12.26 -1.03 7.65
C SER A 445 -11.67 -0.24 8.82
N THR A 446 -12.22 0.95 9.09
CA THR A 446 -11.94 1.74 10.30
C THR A 446 -13.24 2.03 11.04
N PRO A 447 -13.80 1.02 11.74
CA PRO A 447 -15.14 1.19 12.35
C PRO A 447 -15.15 2.29 13.40
N ILE A 448 -16.18 3.12 13.32
CA ILE A 448 -16.46 4.23 14.26
C ILE A 448 -16.45 3.74 15.72
N SER A 449 -16.98 2.55 15.97
CA SER A 449 -17.06 1.97 17.32
C SER A 449 -15.71 1.48 17.85
N VAL A 450 -14.77 1.16 16.97
CA VAL A 450 -13.44 0.63 17.33
C VAL A 450 -12.38 1.73 17.33
N LYS A 451 -12.53 2.73 16.46
CA LYS A 451 -11.56 3.82 16.25
C LYS A 451 -10.16 3.34 15.85
N ASN A 452 -10.10 2.18 15.24
CA ASN A 452 -8.87 1.56 14.73
C ASN A 452 -9.20 0.63 13.57
N HIS A 453 -8.16 0.22 12.84
CA HIS A 453 -8.33 -0.73 11.75
C HIS A 453 -8.76 -2.10 12.27
N THR A 454 -9.63 -2.75 11.52
CA THR A 454 -10.09 -4.11 11.82
C THR A 454 -9.91 -5.02 10.62
N ALA A 455 -10.06 -6.34 10.87
CA ALA A 455 -9.97 -7.35 9.82
C ALA A 455 -11.31 -7.60 9.10
N ASP A 456 -12.28 -6.71 9.28
CA ASP A 456 -13.54 -6.79 8.54
C ASP A 456 -13.25 -6.57 7.04
N PRO A 457 -13.81 -7.40 6.13
CA PRO A 457 -13.57 -7.26 4.70
C PRO A 457 -14.20 -5.97 4.19
N VAL A 458 -13.60 -5.40 3.15
CA VAL A 458 -14.08 -4.18 2.50
C VAL A 458 -14.90 -4.48 1.24
N PRO A 459 -15.89 -3.66 0.89
CA PRO A 459 -16.62 -3.82 -0.36
C PRO A 459 -15.73 -3.41 -1.55
N VAL A 460 -15.92 -4.08 -2.69
CA VAL A 460 -15.30 -3.75 -3.97
C VAL A 460 -16.33 -3.82 -5.07
N VAL A 461 -16.26 -2.88 -6.02
CA VAL A 461 -17.02 -2.90 -7.27
C VAL A 461 -16.10 -2.63 -8.44
N ILE A 462 -16.26 -3.38 -9.52
CA ILE A 462 -15.57 -3.20 -10.80
C ILE A 462 -16.63 -2.98 -11.86
N SER A 463 -16.60 -1.83 -12.53
CA SER A 463 -17.52 -1.49 -13.62
C SER A 463 -16.74 -1.14 -14.88
N GLY A 464 -17.14 -1.68 -16.02
CA GLY A 464 -16.49 -1.45 -17.30
C GLY A 464 -16.96 -2.39 -18.39
N PRO A 465 -16.42 -2.27 -19.62
CA PRO A 465 -16.79 -3.12 -20.74
C PRO A 465 -16.46 -4.60 -20.48
N GLY A 466 -17.36 -5.50 -20.86
CA GLY A 466 -17.14 -6.94 -20.75
C GLY A 466 -17.23 -7.52 -19.34
N VAL A 467 -17.43 -6.70 -18.31
CA VAL A 467 -17.68 -7.18 -16.95
C VAL A 467 -18.98 -7.95 -16.90
N ARG A 468 -18.97 -9.16 -16.35
CA ARG A 468 -20.19 -9.91 -16.05
C ARG A 468 -20.90 -9.25 -14.88
N THR A 469 -21.98 -8.52 -15.18
CA THR A 469 -22.77 -7.84 -14.16
C THR A 469 -23.46 -8.83 -13.23
N ASP A 470 -23.64 -8.42 -11.97
CA ASP A 470 -24.42 -9.17 -10.98
C ASP A 470 -25.74 -8.44 -10.62
N ASP A 471 -26.46 -8.98 -9.62
CA ASP A 471 -27.75 -8.43 -9.18
C ASP A 471 -27.63 -7.33 -8.11
N VAL A 472 -26.41 -6.89 -7.77
CA VAL A 472 -26.19 -5.83 -6.78
C VAL A 472 -26.66 -4.48 -7.33
N LYS A 473 -27.57 -3.83 -6.60
CA LYS A 473 -28.18 -2.55 -7.03
C LYS A 473 -27.66 -1.35 -6.23
N THR A 474 -27.02 -1.57 -5.09
CA THR A 474 -26.47 -0.54 -4.22
C THR A 474 -25.07 -0.94 -3.75
N TYR A 475 -24.19 0.02 -3.63
CA TYR A 475 -22.83 -0.23 -3.13
C TYR A 475 -22.79 -0.13 -1.62
N SER A 476 -22.58 -1.24 -0.94
CA SER A 476 -22.39 -1.32 0.52
C SER A 476 -21.76 -2.65 0.90
N GLU A 477 -21.31 -2.77 2.13
CA GLU A 477 -20.69 -3.98 2.68
C GLU A 477 -21.64 -5.19 2.54
N ARG A 478 -22.91 -5.02 2.91
CA ARG A 478 -23.92 -6.10 2.84
C ARG A 478 -24.32 -6.46 1.41
N ALA A 479 -24.45 -5.46 0.56
CA ALA A 479 -24.84 -5.69 -0.83
C ALA A 479 -23.68 -6.34 -1.60
N ALA A 480 -22.48 -5.84 -1.46
CA ALA A 480 -21.27 -6.38 -2.09
C ALA A 480 -20.97 -7.82 -1.66
N ALA A 481 -21.29 -8.20 -0.41
CA ALA A 481 -21.14 -9.58 0.07
C ALA A 481 -21.99 -10.61 -0.70
N ARG A 482 -23.01 -10.17 -1.47
CA ARG A 482 -23.84 -11.01 -2.33
C ARG A 482 -23.49 -10.87 -3.80
N GLY A 483 -22.46 -10.11 -4.13
CA GLY A 483 -22.04 -9.86 -5.50
C GLY A 483 -21.34 -11.04 -6.15
N GLY A 484 -21.34 -11.05 -7.48
CA GLY A 484 -20.82 -12.15 -8.30
C GLY A 484 -19.30 -12.29 -8.28
N LEU A 485 -18.55 -11.26 -7.84
CA LEU A 485 -17.11 -11.36 -7.63
C LEU A 485 -16.74 -12.24 -6.42
N GLY A 486 -17.68 -12.41 -5.48
CA GLY A 486 -17.47 -13.18 -4.26
C GLY A 486 -16.50 -12.53 -3.28
N ARG A 487 -15.68 -13.35 -2.63
CA ARG A 487 -14.67 -12.91 -1.65
C ARG A 487 -13.27 -13.09 -2.24
N ILE A 488 -12.54 -12.01 -2.41
CA ILE A 488 -11.19 -12.00 -2.96
C ILE A 488 -10.17 -11.48 -1.93
N ARG A 489 -8.89 -11.62 -2.23
CA ARG A 489 -7.82 -10.95 -1.45
C ARG A 489 -7.36 -9.69 -2.17
N GLY A 490 -6.79 -8.72 -1.44
CA GLY A 490 -6.28 -7.49 -2.03
C GLY A 490 -5.31 -7.73 -3.19
N LYS A 491 -4.38 -8.69 -3.05
CA LYS A 491 -3.40 -9.02 -4.09
C LYS A 491 -3.99 -9.62 -5.37
N ASP A 492 -5.23 -10.06 -5.33
CA ASP A 492 -5.90 -10.64 -6.49
C ASP A 492 -6.59 -9.54 -7.35
N LEU A 493 -6.76 -8.31 -6.81
CA LEU A 493 -7.50 -7.23 -7.47
C LEU A 493 -6.86 -6.79 -8.79
N ILE A 494 -5.56 -6.46 -8.80
CA ILE A 494 -4.87 -6.03 -10.02
C ILE A 494 -4.85 -7.13 -11.09
N PRO A 495 -4.52 -8.41 -10.78
CA PRO A 495 -4.65 -9.50 -11.76
C PRO A 495 -6.03 -9.58 -12.41
N ILE A 496 -7.13 -9.42 -11.65
CA ILE A 496 -8.50 -9.40 -12.19
C ILE A 496 -8.69 -8.21 -13.13
N ILE A 497 -8.24 -7.03 -12.76
CA ILE A 497 -8.32 -5.82 -13.60
C ILE A 497 -7.51 -6.01 -14.89
N ILE A 498 -6.30 -6.55 -14.83
CA ILE A 498 -5.43 -6.81 -15.99
C ILE A 498 -6.09 -7.80 -16.96
N ASP A 499 -6.79 -8.80 -16.44
CA ASP A 499 -7.54 -9.74 -17.28
C ASP A 499 -8.70 -9.03 -17.99
N LEU A 500 -9.48 -8.23 -17.28
CA LEU A 500 -10.56 -7.43 -17.86
C LEU A 500 -10.06 -6.42 -18.91
N MET A 501 -8.85 -5.88 -18.74
CA MET A 501 -8.17 -5.03 -19.73
C MET A 501 -7.68 -5.81 -20.96
N GLY A 502 -7.80 -7.14 -20.99
CA GLY A 502 -7.28 -7.99 -22.06
C GLY A 502 -5.75 -8.09 -22.12
N LYS A 503 -5.06 -7.77 -21.00
CA LYS A 503 -3.57 -7.75 -20.92
C LYS A 503 -3.00 -8.92 -20.09
N SER A 504 -3.85 -9.84 -19.60
CA SER A 504 -3.39 -11.02 -18.86
C SER A 504 -2.65 -12.01 -19.75
N ARG A 505 -1.66 -12.70 -19.19
CA ARG A 505 -0.98 -13.82 -19.85
C ARG A 505 -1.62 -15.13 -19.42
N LYS A 506 -1.82 -16.03 -20.38
CA LYS A 506 -2.32 -17.37 -20.06
C LYS A 506 -1.31 -18.12 -19.18
N PHE A 507 -1.81 -18.76 -18.14
CA PHE A 507 -1.00 -19.64 -17.30
C PHE A 507 -0.95 -21.04 -17.92
N GLY A 508 0.25 -21.58 -18.13
CA GLY A 508 0.44 -22.96 -18.62
C GLY A 508 0.13 -23.16 -20.11
N ALA A 509 0.19 -22.16 -20.96
CA ALA A 509 -0.04 -22.26 -22.41
C ALA A 509 1.22 -21.95 -23.20
#